data_2b1e2739bc5357bc7e56890adc259fd3
#
_entry.id   2b1e2739bc5357bc7e56890adc259fd3
#
_cell.length_a   1.000
_cell.length_b   1.000
_cell.length_c   1.000
_cell.angle_alpha   90.00
_cell.angle_beta   90.00
_cell.angle_gamma   90.00
#
_symmetry.space_group_name_H-M   'P 1'
#
loop_
_entity.id
_entity.type
_entity.pdbx_description
1 polymer ?
#
loop_
_entity_poly.entity_id
_entity_poly.type
_entity_poly.pdbx_seq_one_letter_code
_entity_poly.pdbx_strand_id
1 'polypeptide(L)'
;MKHILTTLLAVLLAACCGDNKEKEMPITVNIKYTGVDGNALKFAEEMVASGTVAAIRAEEGNLRYEYYQSLDDPETLLLIDSWDSQEAIDRHHATPMMATIAAIREKYDLHMTVERYTPADQPETDSQFIRK
;
A
#
# COMPACT_ATOMS: atom_id res chain seq x y z
N MET A 1 -22.80 -66.66 32.41
CA MET A 1 -21.59 -65.84 32.08
C MET A 1 -22.03 -64.85 31.03
N LYS A 2 -22.22 -63.58 31.42
CA LYS A 2 -22.71 -62.51 30.55
C LYS A 2 -21.53 -61.60 30.22
N HIS A 3 -21.06 -61.59 28.95
CA HIS A 3 -20.06 -60.69 28.47
C HIS A 3 -20.72 -59.32 28.13
N ILE A 4 -20.35 -58.30 28.87
CA ILE A 4 -20.78 -56.91 28.60
C ILE A 4 -19.74 -56.35 27.66
N LEU A 5 -20.14 -56.09 26.42
CA LEU A 5 -19.31 -55.44 25.39
C LEU A 5 -19.50 -53.93 25.54
N THR A 6 -18.49 -53.25 26.09
CA THR A 6 -18.46 -51.81 26.23
C THR A 6 -17.95 -51.18 24.98
N THR A 7 -18.82 -50.63 24.16
CA THR A 7 -18.48 -49.82 22.98
C THR A 7 -18.03 -48.44 23.40
N LEU A 8 -16.75 -48.16 23.20
CA LEU A 8 -16.13 -46.85 23.40
C LEU A 8 -16.43 -45.99 22.19
N LEU A 9 -17.32 -45.00 22.32
CA LEU A 9 -17.62 -44.02 21.30
C LEU A 9 -16.60 -42.89 21.37
N ALA A 10 -15.63 -42.91 20.47
CA ALA A 10 -14.67 -41.82 20.33
C ALA A 10 -15.33 -40.63 19.58
N VAL A 11 -15.64 -39.60 20.33
CA VAL A 11 -16.09 -38.32 19.75
C VAL A 11 -14.89 -37.55 19.24
N LEU A 12 -14.74 -37.52 17.92
CA LEU A 12 -13.71 -36.74 17.23
C LEU A 12 -14.20 -35.28 17.23
N LEU A 13 -13.70 -34.42 18.15
CA LEU A 13 -13.87 -32.98 18.05
C LEU A 13 -12.99 -32.47 16.92
N ALA A 14 -13.57 -32.22 15.76
CA ALA A 14 -12.94 -31.41 14.73
C ALA A 14 -12.89 -29.97 15.24
N ALA A 15 -11.74 -29.53 15.73
CA ALA A 15 -11.46 -28.12 15.98
C ALA A 15 -11.41 -27.40 14.64
N CYS A 16 -12.50 -26.72 14.28
CA CYS A 16 -12.46 -25.71 13.25
C CYS A 16 -11.60 -24.55 13.76
N CYS A 17 -10.31 -24.58 13.47
CA CYS A 17 -9.49 -23.38 13.47
C CYS A 17 -10.02 -22.48 12.33
N GLY A 18 -10.98 -21.64 12.63
CA GLY A 18 -11.30 -20.51 11.79
C GLY A 18 -10.11 -19.57 11.82
N ASP A 19 -9.41 -19.46 10.69
CA ASP A 19 -8.45 -18.39 10.45
C ASP A 19 -9.22 -17.05 10.53
N ASN A 20 -9.28 -16.53 11.74
CA ASN A 20 -9.67 -15.14 11.97
C ASN A 20 -8.48 -14.29 11.57
N LYS A 21 -8.20 -14.19 10.25
CA LYS A 21 -7.32 -13.16 9.72
C LYS A 21 -8.02 -11.84 10.02
N GLU A 22 -7.55 -11.14 11.06
CA GLU A 22 -7.96 -9.76 11.28
C GLU A 22 -7.79 -9.04 9.95
N LYS A 23 -8.84 -8.39 9.48
CA LYS A 23 -8.80 -7.64 8.22
C LYS A 23 -7.75 -6.55 8.36
N GLU A 24 -6.60 -6.75 7.74
CA GLU A 24 -5.56 -5.74 7.73
C GLU A 24 -6.10 -4.43 7.18
N MET A 25 -5.76 -3.33 7.84
CA MET A 25 -6.20 -2.01 7.40
C MET A 25 -5.29 -1.53 6.27
N PRO A 26 -5.86 -0.92 5.22
CA PRO A 26 -5.07 -0.31 4.17
C PRO A 26 -4.08 0.72 4.73
N ILE A 27 -2.93 0.81 4.10
CA ILE A 27 -1.88 1.76 4.48
C ILE A 27 -1.66 2.71 3.30
N THR A 28 -1.72 4.00 3.56
CA THR A 28 -1.33 5.03 2.59
C THR A 28 0.02 5.60 2.99
N VAL A 29 0.95 5.55 2.07
CA VAL A 29 2.29 6.14 2.20
C VAL A 29 2.31 7.40 1.33
N ASN A 30 2.41 8.56 1.96
CA ASN A 30 2.63 9.82 1.27
C ASN A 30 4.13 10.08 1.18
N ILE A 31 4.65 10.16 -0.04
CA ILE A 31 6.04 10.47 -0.30
C ILE A 31 6.10 11.84 -0.96
N LYS A 32 6.68 12.79 -0.24
CA LYS A 32 6.91 14.13 -0.76
C LYS A 32 8.34 14.21 -1.31
N TYR A 33 8.44 14.34 -2.62
CA TYR A 33 9.72 14.57 -3.30
C TYR A 33 9.96 16.05 -3.49
N THR A 34 11.20 16.48 -3.31
CA THR A 34 11.66 17.84 -3.58
C THR A 34 12.90 17.80 -4.47
N GLY A 35 12.93 18.66 -5.45
CA GLY A 35 14.03 18.80 -6.39
C GLY A 35 14.32 20.25 -6.71
N VAL A 36 15.05 20.48 -7.79
CA VAL A 36 15.37 21.79 -8.37
C VAL A 36 15.27 21.71 -9.89
N ASP A 37 15.11 22.84 -10.56
CA ASP A 37 15.11 22.92 -12.03
C ASP A 37 14.06 22.04 -12.73
N GLY A 38 12.90 21.84 -12.09
CA GLY A 38 11.81 21.01 -12.60
C GLY A 38 12.07 19.51 -12.49
N ASN A 39 13.07 19.09 -11.73
CA ASN A 39 13.48 17.68 -11.65
C ASN A 39 12.45 16.78 -11.01
N ALA A 40 11.63 17.30 -10.08
CA ALA A 40 10.55 16.52 -9.48
C ALA A 40 9.51 16.08 -10.53
N LEU A 41 9.13 17.00 -11.43
CA LEU A 41 8.19 16.68 -12.51
C LEU A 41 8.82 15.72 -13.53
N LYS A 42 10.07 15.96 -13.95
CA LYS A 42 10.80 15.08 -14.87
C LYS A 42 10.93 13.66 -14.34
N PHE A 43 11.15 13.50 -13.04
CA PHE A 43 11.16 12.20 -12.39
C PHE A 43 9.80 11.48 -12.55
N ALA A 44 8.69 12.16 -12.25
CA ALA A 44 7.36 11.56 -12.40
C ALA A 44 7.05 11.19 -13.85
N GLU A 45 7.40 12.05 -14.79
CA GLU A 45 7.24 11.79 -16.23
C GLU A 45 8.05 10.55 -16.68
N GLU A 46 9.29 10.40 -16.22
CA GLU A 46 10.11 9.21 -16.53
C GLU A 46 9.56 7.95 -15.86
N MET A 47 9.10 8.03 -14.62
CA MET A 47 8.44 6.91 -13.94
C MET A 47 7.21 6.41 -14.70
N VAL A 48 6.44 7.32 -15.30
CA VAL A 48 5.29 6.98 -16.15
C VAL A 48 5.75 6.42 -17.49
N ALA A 49 6.64 7.12 -18.18
CA ALA A 49 7.10 6.78 -19.53
C ALA A 49 7.87 5.44 -19.59
N SER A 50 8.60 5.09 -18.55
CA SER A 50 9.30 3.81 -18.42
C SER A 50 8.37 2.61 -18.19
N GLY A 51 7.09 2.83 -17.92
CA GLY A 51 6.14 1.80 -17.54
C GLY A 51 6.22 1.37 -16.07
N THR A 52 7.11 1.96 -15.28
CA THR A 52 7.30 1.62 -13.86
C THR A 52 6.03 1.84 -13.06
N VAL A 53 5.35 2.99 -13.25
CA VAL A 53 4.06 3.28 -12.58
C VAL A 53 3.00 2.25 -12.93
N ALA A 54 2.90 1.87 -14.21
CA ALA A 54 1.93 0.86 -14.64
C ALA A 54 2.21 -0.52 -14.02
N ALA A 55 3.48 -0.89 -13.91
CA ALA A 55 3.90 -2.12 -13.26
C ALA A 55 3.56 -2.14 -11.77
N ILE A 56 3.81 -1.04 -11.04
CA ILE A 56 3.46 -0.92 -9.62
C ILE A 56 1.94 -1.04 -9.42
N ARG A 57 1.16 -0.36 -10.24
CA ARG A 57 -0.32 -0.42 -10.18
C ARG A 57 -0.88 -1.81 -10.45
N ALA A 58 -0.12 -2.67 -11.15
CA ALA A 58 -0.49 -4.05 -11.42
C ALA A 58 -0.08 -5.02 -10.31
N GLU A 59 0.70 -4.59 -9.32
CA GLU A 59 1.09 -5.44 -8.20
C GLU A 59 -0.11 -5.77 -7.31
N GLU A 60 -0.16 -7.01 -6.82
CA GLU A 60 -1.19 -7.44 -5.89
C GLU A 60 -1.14 -6.62 -4.61
N GLY A 61 -2.30 -6.07 -4.23
CA GLY A 61 -2.46 -5.24 -3.04
C GLY A 61 -2.21 -3.76 -3.28
N ASN A 62 -1.71 -3.31 -4.44
CA ASN A 62 -1.66 -1.89 -4.74
C ASN A 62 -3.06 -1.33 -4.94
N LEU A 63 -3.42 -0.31 -4.18
CA LEU A 63 -4.72 0.37 -4.25
C LEU A 63 -4.62 1.70 -4.98
N ARG A 64 -3.45 2.35 -4.93
CA ARG A 64 -3.24 3.66 -5.49
C ARG A 64 -1.74 3.92 -5.66
N TYR A 65 -1.37 4.51 -6.78
CA TYR A 65 -0.03 5.05 -7.03
C TYR A 65 -0.17 6.25 -7.95
N GLU A 66 -0.21 7.46 -7.37
CA GLU A 66 -0.55 8.68 -8.10
C GLU A 66 0.31 9.85 -7.66
N TYR A 67 0.78 10.61 -8.64
CA TYR A 67 1.56 11.83 -8.42
C TYR A 67 0.70 13.08 -8.47
N TYR A 68 1.01 14.04 -7.61
CA TYR A 68 0.39 15.34 -7.53
C TYR A 68 1.45 16.42 -7.39
N GLN A 69 1.39 17.45 -8.24
CA GLN A 69 2.30 18.57 -8.12
C GLN A 69 1.70 19.64 -7.18
N SER A 70 2.53 20.22 -6.33
CA SER A 70 2.14 21.34 -5.49
C SER A 70 1.86 22.58 -6.35
N LEU A 71 0.77 23.29 -6.06
CA LEU A 71 0.47 24.55 -6.72
C LEU A 71 1.34 25.72 -6.20
N ASP A 72 1.76 25.62 -4.94
CA ASP A 72 2.56 26.67 -4.28
C ASP A 72 4.06 26.51 -4.54
N ASP A 73 4.50 25.27 -4.81
CA ASP A 73 5.90 24.94 -5.02
C ASP A 73 6.03 23.89 -6.15
N PRO A 74 6.32 24.32 -7.39
CA PRO A 74 6.44 23.41 -8.53
C PRO A 74 7.60 22.42 -8.42
N GLU A 75 8.56 22.64 -7.52
CA GLU A 75 9.66 21.71 -7.22
C GLU A 75 9.26 20.63 -6.21
N THR A 76 8.03 20.67 -5.73
CA THR A 76 7.47 19.66 -4.83
C THR A 76 6.45 18.79 -5.53
N LEU A 77 6.66 17.48 -5.42
CA LEU A 77 5.79 16.43 -5.94
C LEU A 77 5.35 15.51 -4.80
N LEU A 78 4.05 15.28 -4.66
CA LEU A 78 3.49 14.30 -3.73
C LEU A 78 3.15 13.02 -4.49
N LEU A 79 3.66 11.89 -4.02
CA LEU A 79 3.18 10.57 -4.37
C LEU A 79 2.23 10.08 -3.27
N ILE A 80 1.03 9.69 -3.66
CA ILE A 80 0.11 8.93 -2.81
C ILE A 80 0.22 7.47 -3.23
N ASP A 81 0.78 6.65 -2.37
CA ASP A 81 1.03 5.23 -2.57
C ASP A 81 0.26 4.43 -1.52
N SER A 82 -0.80 3.72 -1.93
CA SER A 82 -1.68 3.02 -1.00
C SER A 82 -1.72 1.53 -1.30
N TRP A 83 -1.70 0.74 -0.23
CA TRP A 83 -1.66 -0.72 -0.26
C TRP A 83 -2.70 -1.31 0.69
N ASP A 84 -3.19 -2.49 0.37
CA ASP A 84 -4.18 -3.20 1.20
C ASP A 84 -3.62 -3.73 2.52
N SER A 85 -2.29 -3.92 2.59
CA SER A 85 -1.61 -4.51 3.74
C SER A 85 -0.13 -4.14 3.82
N GLN A 86 0.48 -4.34 4.97
CA GLN A 86 1.94 -4.23 5.13
C GLN A 86 2.66 -5.32 4.32
N GLU A 87 2.08 -6.52 4.24
CA GLU A 87 2.64 -7.61 3.46
C GLU A 87 2.76 -7.26 1.98
N ALA A 88 1.77 -6.55 1.41
CA ALA A 88 1.83 -6.07 0.03
C ALA A 88 2.98 -5.06 -0.17
N ILE A 89 3.17 -4.14 0.77
CA ILE A 89 4.30 -3.20 0.76
C ILE A 89 5.64 -3.96 0.81
N ASP A 90 5.74 -4.96 1.69
CA ASP A 90 6.97 -5.76 1.84
C ASP A 90 7.29 -6.53 0.56
N ARG A 91 6.28 -7.10 -0.11
CA ARG A 91 6.45 -7.73 -1.44
C ARG A 91 6.94 -6.73 -2.47
N HIS A 92 6.34 -5.54 -2.54
CA HIS A 92 6.77 -4.44 -3.42
C HIS A 92 8.24 -4.07 -3.18
N HIS A 93 8.62 -3.88 -1.92
CA HIS A 93 10.00 -3.54 -1.56
C HIS A 93 11.02 -4.65 -1.88
N ALA A 94 10.59 -5.88 -2.00
CA ALA A 94 11.44 -7.01 -2.38
C ALA A 94 11.62 -7.15 -3.91
N THR A 95 10.89 -6.35 -4.73
CA THR A 95 10.98 -6.43 -6.18
C THR A 95 12.25 -5.75 -6.71
N PRO A 96 12.80 -6.21 -7.87
CA PRO A 96 13.90 -5.51 -8.56
C PRO A 96 13.54 -4.08 -8.99
N MET A 97 12.26 -3.76 -9.09
CA MET A 97 11.74 -2.44 -9.46
C MET A 97 12.20 -1.34 -8.51
N MET A 98 12.42 -1.66 -7.22
CA MET A 98 12.94 -0.69 -6.24
C MET A 98 14.30 -0.12 -6.65
N ALA A 99 15.16 -0.93 -7.27
CA ALA A 99 16.44 -0.44 -7.80
C ALA A 99 16.24 0.53 -8.96
N THR A 100 15.26 0.27 -9.84
CA THR A 100 14.90 1.17 -10.93
C THR A 100 14.38 2.51 -10.40
N ILE A 101 13.47 2.48 -9.44
CA ILE A 101 12.92 3.68 -8.80
C ILE A 101 14.04 4.50 -8.14
N ALA A 102 14.94 3.84 -7.40
CA ALA A 102 16.08 4.49 -6.76
C ALA A 102 17.00 5.15 -7.78
N ALA A 103 17.32 4.48 -8.88
CA ALA A 103 18.18 5.02 -9.93
C ALA A 103 17.58 6.25 -10.60
N ILE A 104 16.28 6.24 -10.90
CA ILE A 104 15.60 7.41 -11.51
C ILE A 104 15.56 8.57 -10.49
N ARG A 105 15.26 8.31 -9.23
CA ARG A 105 15.27 9.33 -8.18
C ARG A 105 16.65 9.97 -8.02
N GLU A 106 17.71 9.18 -8.02
CA GLU A 106 19.09 9.66 -7.93
C GLU A 106 19.49 10.46 -9.16
N LYS A 107 19.11 10.02 -10.36
CA LYS A 107 19.34 10.75 -11.62
C LYS A 107 18.83 12.20 -11.56
N TYR A 108 17.72 12.43 -10.89
CA TYR A 108 17.10 13.74 -10.76
C TYR A 108 17.46 14.46 -9.45
N ASP A 109 18.34 13.89 -8.64
CA ASP A 109 18.80 14.45 -7.37
C ASP A 109 17.64 14.84 -6.44
N LEU A 110 16.68 13.93 -6.27
CA LEU A 110 15.50 14.18 -5.45
C LEU A 110 15.71 13.77 -4.00
N HIS A 111 15.32 14.67 -3.11
CA HIS A 111 15.15 14.37 -1.70
C HIS A 111 13.70 13.98 -1.41
N MET A 112 13.46 13.25 -0.32
CA MET A 112 12.10 12.85 0.02
C MET A 112 11.85 12.82 1.52
N THR A 113 10.60 13.10 1.90
CA THR A 113 10.03 12.81 3.22
C THR A 113 8.89 11.83 3.07
N VAL A 114 8.68 10.99 4.08
CA VAL A 114 7.70 9.91 4.06
C VAL A 114 6.80 9.99 5.27
N GLU A 115 5.50 9.94 5.04
CA GLU A 115 4.49 9.86 6.09
C GLU A 115 3.56 8.68 5.81
N ARG A 116 3.06 8.04 6.86
CA ARG A 116 2.18 6.87 6.74
C ARG A 116 0.87 7.12 7.45
N TYR A 117 -0.22 6.69 6.83
CA TYR A 117 -1.57 6.87 7.33
C TYR A 117 -2.37 5.58 7.20
N THR A 118 -3.27 5.38 8.14
CA THR A 118 -4.35 4.39 8.03
C THR A 118 -5.69 5.12 7.95
N PRO A 119 -6.69 4.58 7.25
CA PRO A 119 -8.00 5.22 7.18
C PRO A 119 -8.62 5.31 8.57
N ALA A 120 -9.30 6.42 8.80
CA ALA A 120 -10.17 6.61 9.96
C ALA A 120 -11.62 6.68 9.49
N ASP A 121 -12.54 6.25 10.33
CA ASP A 121 -13.96 6.41 10.06
C ASP A 121 -14.32 7.89 10.02
N GLN A 122 -15.11 8.27 9.00
CA GLN A 122 -15.61 9.62 8.90
C GLN A 122 -16.83 9.77 9.79
N PRO A 123 -16.84 10.75 10.73
CA PRO A 123 -18.01 11.04 11.53
C PRO A 123 -19.22 11.39 10.65
N GLU A 124 -20.41 10.91 11.01
CA GLU A 124 -21.64 11.21 10.25
C GLU A 124 -21.91 12.70 10.14
N THR A 125 -21.52 13.46 11.16
CA THR A 125 -21.64 14.93 11.19
C THR A 125 -20.87 15.63 10.07
N ASP A 126 -19.82 14.99 9.52
CA ASP A 126 -19.00 15.59 8.47
C ASP A 126 -19.70 15.55 7.10
N SER A 127 -20.71 14.70 6.95
CA SER A 127 -21.46 14.52 5.70
C SER A 127 -22.09 15.83 5.20
N GLN A 128 -22.45 16.74 6.12
CA GLN A 128 -23.03 18.05 5.81
C GLN A 128 -22.08 18.98 5.02
N PHE A 129 -20.76 18.74 5.11
CA PHE A 129 -19.73 19.52 4.43
C PHE A 129 -19.31 18.92 3.09
N ILE A 130 -19.82 17.73 2.76
CA ILE A 130 -19.45 17.01 1.54
C ILE A 130 -20.49 17.29 0.47
N ARG A 131 -20.08 17.99 -0.59
CA ARG A 131 -20.93 18.17 -1.77
C ARG A 131 -20.80 16.92 -2.67
N LYS A 132 -21.91 16.24 -2.90
CA LYS A 132 -22.03 15.11 -3.85
C LYS A 132 -22.43 15.62 -5.23
#